data_095840ed89a653ccf60016a12ba78b1f
#
_entry.id   095840ed89a653ccf60016a12ba78b1f
#
_cell.length_a   1.000
_cell.length_b   1.000
_cell.length_c   1.000
_cell.angle_alpha   90.00
_cell.angle_beta   90.00
_cell.angle_gamma   90.00
#
_symmetry.space_group_name_H-M   'P 1'
#
loop_
_entity.id
_entity.type
_entity.pdbx_description
1 polymer ?
#
loop_
_entity_poly.entity_id
_entity_poly.type
_entity_poly.pdbx_seq_one_letter_code
_entity_poly.pdbx_strand_id
1 'polypeptide(L)'
;MLLAFAGVASAASAQQTVTVTEYEVVQVQDKYQVITNPFWSNWFFSVGGGAQVLFGNNDHIGKFRDRIAPTLNVSVGKWVTPGFGVRMQYSGLQSKGFTTNESANYVVGGPREDGSYKQRWDYMNLHGDLMINLNALFGGYNPDRIYEIIPYIGAGWAHSYTRPHTNSATFNAGIINRFRLSNAVDLNLELSATGLEGKFDGEHGGKRDYDGILGATVGVTYYFPTRGFQRPVPQIISEIELSQMRDQMNAMAAANLQLQQQLANAQQPVEIEDTEDCLLYTSDAADDRIS
;
A
#
# COMPACT_ATOMS: atom_id res chain seq x y z
N MET A 1 3.03 -24.30 71.95
CA MET A 1 2.94 -25.76 71.83
C MET A 1 3.38 -26.11 70.43
N LEU A 2 4.69 -26.54 70.33
CA LEU A 2 5.33 -26.91 69.05
C LEU A 2 4.89 -28.32 68.67
N LEU A 3 4.52 -28.53 67.43
CA LEU A 3 4.46 -29.85 66.82
C LEU A 3 5.37 -29.87 65.61
N ALA A 4 6.52 -30.52 65.77
CA ALA A 4 7.41 -30.89 64.69
C ALA A 4 6.85 -32.12 64.00
N PHE A 5 6.69 -32.05 62.64
CA PHE A 5 6.49 -33.23 61.80
C PHE A 5 7.74 -33.49 60.98
N ALA A 6 8.38 -34.59 61.32
CA ALA A 6 9.43 -35.16 60.50
C ALA A 6 8.82 -35.89 59.33
N GLY A 7 9.09 -35.40 58.14
CA GLY A 7 8.65 -36.02 56.87
C GLY A 7 9.73 -36.92 56.33
N VAL A 8 9.28 -38.09 55.93
CA VAL A 8 10.04 -39.21 55.34
C VAL A 8 10.51 -38.80 53.94
N ALA A 9 11.81 -38.91 53.71
CA ALA A 9 12.38 -38.80 52.37
C ALA A 9 12.07 -40.07 51.59
N SER A 10 11.17 -39.99 50.61
CA SER A 10 11.05 -40.98 49.55
C SER A 10 11.78 -40.43 48.33
N ALA A 11 12.79 -41.16 47.87
CA ALA A 11 13.45 -40.94 46.63
C ALA A 11 12.45 -41.24 45.49
N ALA A 12 11.82 -40.19 44.97
CA ALA A 12 11.08 -40.24 43.73
C ALA A 12 11.96 -39.63 42.63
N SER A 13 12.15 -40.39 41.58
CA SER A 13 12.77 -40.02 40.32
C SER A 13 12.50 -38.56 39.96
N ALA A 14 13.58 -37.82 39.72
CA ALA A 14 13.56 -36.42 39.35
C ALA A 14 12.80 -36.24 38.05
N GLN A 15 11.52 -36.02 38.13
CA GLN A 15 10.80 -35.23 37.13
C GLN A 15 11.20 -33.79 37.43
N GLN A 16 12.10 -33.26 36.62
CA GLN A 16 12.41 -31.85 36.60
C GLN A 16 11.13 -31.10 36.24
N THR A 17 10.38 -30.70 37.24
CA THR A 17 9.32 -29.70 37.09
C THR A 17 10.05 -28.39 36.86
N VAL A 18 10.26 -28.05 35.59
CA VAL A 18 10.71 -26.71 35.24
C VAL A 18 9.56 -25.77 35.57
N THR A 19 9.61 -25.20 36.77
CA THR A 19 8.76 -24.08 37.14
C THR A 19 9.24 -22.90 36.33
N VAL A 20 8.62 -22.66 35.18
CA VAL A 20 8.83 -21.45 34.37
C VAL A 20 8.17 -20.32 35.15
N THR A 21 8.95 -19.59 35.92
CA THR A 21 8.45 -18.56 36.84
C THR A 21 8.44 -17.16 36.23
N GLU A 22 9.02 -16.96 35.05
CA GLU A 22 9.01 -15.62 34.47
C GLU A 22 9.12 -15.72 32.93
N TYR A 23 8.01 -15.46 32.26
CA TYR A 23 8.01 -15.25 30.84
C TYR A 23 8.28 -13.76 30.61
N GLU A 24 9.46 -13.37 30.24
CA GLU A 24 9.68 -12.07 29.63
C GLU A 24 9.10 -12.13 28.23
N VAL A 25 7.86 -11.65 28.10
CA VAL A 25 7.23 -11.47 26.82
C VAL A 25 7.95 -10.32 26.13
N VAL A 26 8.98 -10.60 25.37
CA VAL A 26 9.54 -9.63 24.43
C VAL A 26 8.50 -9.43 23.35
N GLN A 27 7.53 -8.56 23.64
CA GLN A 27 6.59 -8.08 22.63
C GLN A 27 7.34 -7.15 21.68
N VAL A 28 8.06 -7.68 20.74
CA VAL A 28 8.41 -6.94 19.53
C VAL A 28 7.17 -6.90 18.64
N GLN A 29 6.12 -6.28 19.17
CA GLN A 29 4.91 -6.04 18.38
C GLN A 29 5.13 -4.75 17.62
N ASP A 30 5.79 -4.86 16.46
CA ASP A 30 5.85 -3.75 15.52
C ASP A 30 4.41 -3.42 15.08
N LYS A 31 3.94 -2.23 15.50
CA LYS A 31 2.58 -1.74 15.19
C LYS A 31 2.29 -1.60 13.70
N TYR A 32 3.33 -1.67 12.87
CA TYR A 32 3.25 -1.59 11.41
C TYR A 32 3.27 -2.95 10.73
N GLN A 33 3.67 -4.00 11.46
CA GLN A 33 3.80 -5.33 10.88
C GLN A 33 2.43 -5.99 10.72
N VAL A 34 2.11 -6.39 9.51
CA VAL A 34 0.91 -7.16 9.15
C VAL A 34 1.30 -8.33 8.26
N ILE A 35 0.55 -9.42 8.36
CA ILE A 35 0.71 -10.57 7.48
C ILE A 35 0.11 -10.23 6.12
N THR A 36 0.76 -10.65 5.04
CA THR A 36 0.25 -10.49 3.67
C THR A 36 -1.07 -11.23 3.51
N ASN A 37 -2.10 -10.50 3.08
CA ASN A 37 -3.42 -11.06 2.88
C ASN A 37 -3.56 -11.69 1.48
N PRO A 38 -4.47 -12.68 1.32
CA PRO A 38 -4.83 -13.22 0.02
C PRO A 38 -5.26 -12.14 -0.96
N PHE A 39 -5.10 -12.40 -2.27
CA PHE A 39 -5.42 -11.42 -3.31
C PHE A 39 -6.85 -10.88 -3.22
N TRP A 40 -7.83 -11.72 -2.88
CA TRP A 40 -9.24 -11.34 -2.82
C TRP A 40 -9.66 -10.60 -1.54
N SER A 41 -8.75 -10.44 -0.58
CA SER A 41 -9.03 -9.69 0.65
C SER A 41 -8.95 -8.18 0.43
N ASN A 42 -9.72 -7.43 1.25
CA ASN A 42 -9.70 -5.98 1.33
C ASN A 42 -10.16 -5.24 0.06
N TRP A 43 -10.94 -5.91 -0.79
CA TRP A 43 -11.62 -5.24 -1.88
C TRP A 43 -12.82 -4.47 -1.38
N PHE A 44 -13.10 -3.34 -2.01
CA PHE A 44 -14.25 -2.52 -1.70
C PHE A 44 -14.90 -1.94 -2.97
N PHE A 45 -16.17 -1.63 -2.84
CA PHE A 45 -16.96 -0.89 -3.81
C PHE A 45 -17.55 0.33 -3.11
N SER A 46 -17.56 1.50 -3.78
CA SER A 46 -18.05 2.74 -3.21
C SER A 46 -18.95 3.48 -4.18
N VAL A 47 -20.00 4.08 -3.65
CA VAL A 47 -20.91 4.97 -4.37
C VAL A 47 -21.10 6.23 -3.57
N GLY A 48 -21.04 7.37 -4.23
CA GLY A 48 -21.23 8.67 -3.60
C GLY A 48 -21.82 9.68 -4.56
N GLY A 49 -22.43 10.70 -4.01
CA GLY A 49 -22.97 11.82 -4.77
C GLY A 49 -22.77 13.14 -4.03
N GLY A 50 -22.80 14.23 -4.78
CA GLY A 50 -22.56 15.53 -4.20
C GLY A 50 -22.61 16.66 -5.21
N ALA A 51 -21.80 17.68 -4.96
CA ALA A 51 -21.72 18.87 -5.77
C ALA A 51 -20.28 19.17 -6.18
N GLN A 52 -20.14 19.79 -7.33
CA GLN A 52 -18.84 20.23 -7.85
C GLN A 52 -18.94 21.61 -8.48
N VAL A 53 -17.81 22.27 -8.63
CA VAL A 53 -17.68 23.60 -9.22
C VAL A 53 -16.49 23.62 -10.15
N LEU A 54 -16.70 24.12 -11.37
CA LEU A 54 -15.64 24.37 -12.34
C LEU A 54 -14.96 25.72 -12.06
N PHE A 55 -13.67 25.76 -12.29
CA PHE A 55 -12.82 26.95 -12.24
C PHE A 55 -12.04 27.05 -13.56
N GLY A 56 -12.67 27.65 -14.57
CA GLY A 56 -12.09 27.95 -15.88
C GLY A 56 -11.74 29.42 -16.03
N ASN A 57 -11.46 29.82 -17.29
CA ASN A 57 -10.98 31.17 -17.61
C ASN A 57 -11.99 32.30 -17.33
N ASN A 58 -13.27 32.08 -17.64
CA ASN A 58 -14.32 33.10 -17.58
C ASN A 58 -15.30 32.93 -16.41
N ASP A 59 -15.05 32.01 -15.54
CA ASP A 59 -15.96 31.66 -14.43
C ASP A 59 -16.08 32.71 -13.34
N HIS A 60 -15.22 33.72 -13.35
CA HIS A 60 -15.30 34.85 -12.43
C HIS A 60 -16.49 35.78 -12.74
N ILE A 61 -17.08 35.69 -13.93
CA ILE A 61 -18.19 36.55 -14.40
C ILE A 61 -19.49 36.15 -13.70
N GLY A 62 -19.71 34.86 -13.44
CA GLY A 62 -20.93 34.34 -12.84
C GLY A 62 -20.88 34.21 -11.32
N LYS A 63 -22.07 34.20 -10.71
CA LYS A 63 -22.16 33.93 -9.25
C LYS A 63 -21.72 32.48 -8.96
N PHE A 64 -21.02 32.25 -7.87
CA PHE A 64 -20.57 30.93 -7.44
C PHE A 64 -21.69 29.86 -7.43
N ARG A 65 -22.88 30.25 -6.95
CA ARG A 65 -24.06 29.35 -6.89
C ARG A 65 -24.50 28.85 -8.28
N ASP A 66 -24.32 29.63 -9.31
CA ASP A 66 -24.78 29.27 -10.67
C ASP A 66 -23.85 28.24 -11.33
N ARG A 67 -22.64 28.05 -10.78
CA ARG A 67 -21.65 27.05 -11.24
C ARG A 67 -21.76 25.72 -10.52
N ILE A 68 -22.51 25.67 -9.42
CA ILE A 68 -22.68 24.40 -8.69
C ILE A 68 -23.42 23.41 -9.59
N ALA A 69 -22.80 22.26 -9.81
CA ALA A 69 -23.32 21.16 -10.60
C ALA A 69 -23.31 19.85 -9.78
N PRO A 70 -24.26 18.94 -10.04
CA PRO A 70 -24.24 17.64 -9.39
C PRO A 70 -23.10 16.79 -9.90
N THR A 71 -22.57 15.92 -9.02
CA THR A 71 -21.57 14.91 -9.35
C THR A 71 -21.93 13.58 -8.71
N LEU A 72 -21.53 12.50 -9.39
CA LEU A 72 -21.68 11.13 -8.96
C LEU A 72 -20.30 10.47 -8.97
N ASN A 73 -19.97 9.70 -7.92
CA ASN A 73 -18.75 8.91 -7.83
C ASN A 73 -19.11 7.45 -7.68
N VAL A 74 -18.48 6.59 -8.49
CA VAL A 74 -18.58 5.13 -8.36
C VAL A 74 -17.16 4.59 -8.42
N SER A 75 -16.77 3.78 -7.46
CA SER A 75 -15.41 3.27 -7.43
C SER A 75 -15.30 1.83 -6.94
N VAL A 76 -14.26 1.16 -7.43
CA VAL A 76 -13.81 -0.13 -6.94
C VAL A 76 -12.33 -0.01 -6.59
N GLY A 77 -11.94 -0.60 -5.48
CA GLY A 77 -10.55 -0.52 -5.04
C GLY A 77 -10.17 -1.63 -4.09
N LYS A 78 -8.91 -1.60 -3.71
CA LYS A 78 -8.31 -2.58 -2.82
C LYS A 78 -7.29 -1.93 -1.90
N TRP A 79 -7.33 -2.30 -0.63
CA TRP A 79 -6.23 -2.00 0.29
C TRP A 79 -5.17 -3.08 0.16
N VAL A 80 -3.96 -2.69 -0.27
CA VAL A 80 -2.81 -3.58 -0.42
C VAL A 80 -2.12 -3.78 0.92
N THR A 81 -1.98 -2.69 1.67
CA THR A 81 -1.51 -2.66 3.06
C THR A 81 -2.44 -1.79 3.89
N PRO A 82 -2.33 -1.77 5.23
CA PRO A 82 -3.12 -0.85 6.04
C PRO A 82 -2.94 0.62 5.67
N GLY A 83 -1.74 0.99 5.19
CA GLY A 83 -1.39 2.36 4.84
C GLY A 83 -1.58 2.72 3.37
N PHE A 84 -1.65 1.73 2.44
CA PHE A 84 -1.70 1.97 1.01
C PHE A 84 -2.80 1.17 0.33
N GLY A 85 -3.56 1.86 -0.52
CA GLY A 85 -4.60 1.28 -1.35
C GLY A 85 -4.58 1.83 -2.77
N VAL A 86 -5.25 1.12 -3.66
CA VAL A 86 -5.47 1.54 -5.05
C VAL A 86 -6.95 1.54 -5.34
N ARG A 87 -7.40 2.49 -6.16
CA ARG A 87 -8.81 2.66 -6.53
C ARG A 87 -8.91 3.02 -8.01
N MET A 88 -9.92 2.51 -8.67
CA MET A 88 -10.41 3.03 -9.95
C MET A 88 -11.75 3.69 -9.69
N GLN A 89 -11.91 4.92 -10.14
CA GLN A 89 -13.10 5.73 -9.89
C GLN A 89 -13.62 6.31 -11.20
N TYR A 90 -14.91 6.15 -11.39
CA TYR A 90 -15.74 6.95 -12.30
C TYR A 90 -16.27 8.14 -11.51
N SER A 91 -16.06 9.35 -11.99
CA SER A 91 -16.61 10.57 -11.41
C SER A 91 -17.16 11.49 -12.50
N GLY A 92 -18.01 12.43 -12.08
CA GLY A 92 -18.66 13.38 -13.00
C GLY A 92 -20.16 13.15 -13.05
N LEU A 93 -20.84 13.94 -13.77
CA LEU A 93 -22.22 13.90 -14.22
C LEU A 93 -22.48 15.12 -15.08
N GLN A 94 -22.47 16.31 -14.48
CA GLN A 94 -22.72 17.57 -15.16
C GLN A 94 -21.71 18.62 -14.72
N SER A 95 -21.25 19.46 -15.68
CA SER A 95 -20.47 20.65 -15.39
C SER A 95 -21.18 21.90 -15.86
N LYS A 96 -20.90 23.03 -15.22
CA LYS A 96 -21.45 24.33 -15.54
C LYS A 96 -20.36 25.38 -15.56
N GLY A 97 -20.36 26.24 -16.56
CA GLY A 97 -19.43 27.35 -16.73
C GLY A 97 -20.09 28.60 -17.28
N PHE A 98 -19.28 29.61 -17.53
CA PHE A 98 -19.68 30.86 -18.18
C PHE A 98 -18.67 31.21 -19.24
N THR A 99 -19.18 31.80 -20.33
CA THR A 99 -18.38 32.35 -21.44
C THR A 99 -18.88 33.70 -21.86
N THR A 100 -18.03 34.53 -22.45
CA THR A 100 -18.39 35.78 -23.11
C THR A 100 -18.63 35.61 -24.63
N ASN A 101 -18.37 34.42 -25.15
CA ASN A 101 -18.49 34.11 -26.57
C ASN A 101 -19.77 33.32 -26.84
N GLU A 102 -20.69 33.90 -27.62
CA GLU A 102 -21.93 33.24 -28.02
C GLU A 102 -21.69 31.94 -28.79
N SER A 103 -20.63 31.92 -29.59
CA SER A 103 -20.27 30.76 -30.42
C SER A 103 -19.41 29.71 -29.66
N ALA A 104 -19.18 29.89 -28.37
CA ALA A 104 -18.47 28.89 -27.56
C ALA A 104 -19.28 27.58 -27.43
N ASN A 105 -18.57 26.49 -27.25
CA ASN A 105 -19.21 25.19 -27.09
C ASN A 105 -20.04 25.17 -25.77
N TYR A 106 -21.07 24.33 -25.76
CA TYR A 106 -21.91 24.03 -24.58
C TYR A 106 -22.79 25.21 -24.11
N VAL A 107 -22.89 26.30 -24.85
CA VAL A 107 -23.75 27.42 -24.49
C VAL A 107 -25.21 26.97 -24.45
N VAL A 108 -25.91 27.37 -23.39
CA VAL A 108 -27.33 27.12 -23.18
C VAL A 108 -28.06 28.41 -22.88
N GLY A 109 -29.10 28.71 -23.67
CA GLY A 109 -29.89 29.93 -23.52
C GLY A 109 -29.29 31.15 -24.20
N GLY A 110 -29.94 32.31 -24.04
CA GLY A 110 -29.50 33.59 -24.57
C GLY A 110 -28.55 34.36 -23.66
N PRO A 111 -28.10 35.56 -24.09
CA PRO A 111 -27.22 36.42 -23.30
C PRO A 111 -27.89 36.85 -21.99
N ARG A 112 -27.12 36.94 -20.95
CA ARG A 112 -27.53 37.51 -19.67
C ARG A 112 -27.44 39.04 -19.70
N GLU A 113 -27.92 39.68 -18.66
CA GLU A 113 -27.85 41.14 -18.49
C GLU A 113 -26.41 41.68 -18.52
N ASP A 114 -25.45 40.85 -18.09
CA ASP A 114 -24.00 41.13 -18.07
C ASP A 114 -23.29 40.79 -19.39
N GLY A 115 -24.02 40.37 -20.43
CA GLY A 115 -23.47 39.97 -21.72
C GLY A 115 -22.80 38.59 -21.73
N SER A 116 -22.85 37.85 -20.65
CA SER A 116 -22.30 36.49 -20.56
C SER A 116 -23.30 35.43 -20.95
N TYR A 117 -22.82 34.24 -21.31
CA TYR A 117 -23.60 33.07 -21.64
C TYR A 117 -23.30 31.95 -20.64
N LYS A 118 -24.36 31.18 -20.30
CA LYS A 118 -24.20 29.96 -19.45
C LYS A 118 -23.77 28.83 -20.35
N GLN A 119 -22.83 28.02 -19.81
CA GLN A 119 -22.43 26.74 -20.38
C GLN A 119 -22.89 25.60 -19.49
N ARG A 120 -23.25 24.46 -20.11
CA ARG A 120 -23.61 23.23 -19.44
C ARG A 120 -23.31 22.04 -20.33
N TRP A 121 -22.62 21.05 -19.77
CA TRP A 121 -22.32 19.81 -20.46
C TRP A 121 -22.28 18.65 -19.49
N ASP A 122 -22.56 17.45 -19.99
CA ASP A 122 -22.47 16.21 -19.27
C ASP A 122 -21.13 15.52 -19.60
N TYR A 123 -20.46 15.01 -18.59
CA TYR A 123 -19.14 14.41 -18.75
C TYR A 123 -18.90 13.29 -17.76
N MET A 124 -17.88 12.47 -18.05
CA MET A 124 -17.27 11.53 -17.14
C MET A 124 -15.79 11.81 -16.98
N ASN A 125 -15.23 11.40 -15.86
CA ASN A 125 -13.81 11.30 -15.58
C ASN A 125 -13.53 9.91 -14.99
N LEU A 126 -12.77 9.09 -15.72
CA LEU A 126 -12.33 7.78 -15.27
C LEU A 126 -10.86 7.87 -14.87
N HIS A 127 -10.56 7.60 -13.61
CA HIS A 127 -9.21 7.75 -13.07
C HIS A 127 -8.82 6.63 -12.14
N GLY A 128 -7.51 6.35 -12.10
CA GLY A 128 -6.88 5.45 -11.12
C GLY A 128 -6.18 6.26 -10.04
N ASP A 129 -6.40 5.90 -8.78
CA ASP A 129 -5.87 6.61 -7.62
C ASP A 129 -4.97 5.72 -6.77
N LEU A 130 -3.92 6.33 -6.25
CA LEU A 130 -3.14 5.83 -5.13
C LEU A 130 -3.61 6.50 -3.84
N MET A 131 -4.08 5.69 -2.89
CA MET A 131 -4.63 6.14 -1.62
C MET A 131 -3.65 5.89 -0.48
N ILE A 132 -3.53 6.83 0.43
CA ILE A 132 -2.63 6.78 1.59
C ILE A 132 -3.46 6.94 2.86
N ASN A 133 -3.52 5.93 3.72
CA ASN A 133 -4.18 6.03 5.01
C ASN A 133 -3.22 6.61 6.06
N LEU A 134 -3.34 7.90 6.32
CA LEU A 134 -2.45 8.61 7.25
C LEU A 134 -2.52 8.04 8.68
N ASN A 135 -3.70 7.66 9.11
CA ASN A 135 -3.90 7.12 10.46
C ASN A 135 -3.20 5.77 10.63
N ALA A 136 -3.20 4.92 9.60
CA ALA A 136 -2.48 3.66 9.63
C ALA A 136 -0.97 3.87 9.48
N LEU A 137 -0.55 4.84 8.66
CA LEU A 137 0.86 5.13 8.42
C LEU A 137 1.56 5.69 9.67
N PHE A 138 0.92 6.63 10.39
CA PHE A 138 1.53 7.24 11.59
C PHE A 138 1.14 6.56 12.90
N GLY A 139 -0.10 6.08 13.00
CA GLY A 139 -0.64 5.46 14.21
C GLY A 139 -0.56 3.92 14.25
N GLY A 140 -0.08 3.28 13.17
CA GLY A 140 -0.12 1.84 13.00
C GLY A 140 -1.52 1.31 12.68
N TYR A 141 -1.58 0.01 12.33
CA TYR A 141 -2.84 -0.64 12.01
C TYR A 141 -3.72 -0.82 13.26
N ASN A 142 -4.95 -0.36 13.19
CA ASN A 142 -5.98 -0.59 14.21
C ASN A 142 -7.31 -0.97 13.53
N PRO A 143 -7.78 -2.23 13.68
CA PRO A 143 -9.02 -2.69 13.05
C PRO A 143 -10.27 -2.01 13.60
N ASP A 144 -10.24 -1.45 14.81
CA ASP A 144 -11.38 -0.85 15.48
C ASP A 144 -11.44 0.68 15.34
N ARG A 145 -10.54 1.25 14.52
CA ARG A 145 -10.51 2.69 14.29
C ARG A 145 -11.78 3.15 13.58
N ILE A 146 -12.47 4.15 14.16
CA ILE A 146 -13.72 4.67 13.64
C ILE A 146 -13.49 5.70 12.54
N TYR A 147 -12.47 6.56 12.67
CA TYR A 147 -12.20 7.65 11.75
C TYR A 147 -10.82 7.55 11.12
N GLU A 148 -10.75 7.76 9.81
CA GLU A 148 -9.51 7.73 9.04
C GLU A 148 -9.48 8.82 7.98
N ILE A 149 -8.29 9.42 7.79
CA ILE A 149 -8.00 10.44 6.78
C ILE A 149 -7.16 9.77 5.68
N ILE A 150 -7.66 9.84 4.45
CA ILE A 150 -7.08 9.14 3.32
C ILE A 150 -6.91 10.15 2.17
N PRO A 151 -5.78 10.86 2.09
CA PRO A 151 -5.42 11.58 0.88
C PRO A 151 -5.17 10.58 -0.27
N TYR A 152 -5.41 11.06 -1.49
CA TYR A 152 -5.12 10.32 -2.70
C TYR A 152 -4.63 11.24 -3.81
N ILE A 153 -3.90 10.66 -4.74
CA ILE A 153 -3.52 11.25 -6.01
C ILE A 153 -3.78 10.25 -7.12
N GLY A 154 -4.13 10.73 -8.28
CA GLY A 154 -4.46 9.87 -9.42
C GLY A 154 -4.33 10.56 -10.75
N ALA A 155 -4.39 9.76 -11.80
CA ALA A 155 -4.40 10.21 -13.17
C ALA A 155 -5.52 9.49 -13.93
N GLY A 156 -6.06 10.14 -14.93
CA GLY A 156 -7.18 9.59 -15.65
C GLY A 156 -7.49 10.30 -16.97
N TRP A 157 -8.71 10.11 -17.40
CA TRP A 157 -9.21 10.62 -18.67
C TRP A 157 -10.67 11.05 -18.50
N ALA A 158 -10.95 12.28 -18.95
CA ALA A 158 -12.29 12.85 -19.00
C ALA A 158 -12.82 12.88 -20.43
N HIS A 159 -14.12 12.63 -20.56
CA HIS A 159 -14.84 12.66 -21.83
C HIS A 159 -16.16 13.43 -21.67
N SER A 160 -16.42 14.38 -22.57
CA SER A 160 -17.70 15.09 -22.66
C SER A 160 -18.69 14.32 -23.54
N TYR A 161 -19.85 14.01 -22.99
CA TYR A 161 -20.95 13.41 -23.73
C TYR A 161 -21.74 14.43 -24.58
N THR A 162 -21.63 15.70 -24.23
CA THR A 162 -22.29 16.78 -24.94
C THR A 162 -21.47 17.16 -26.19
N ARG A 163 -22.12 17.43 -27.31
CA ARG A 163 -21.45 17.86 -28.56
C ARG A 163 -20.98 19.32 -28.47
N PRO A 164 -19.78 19.62 -28.97
CA PRO A 164 -18.78 18.73 -29.55
C PRO A 164 -18.14 17.88 -28.47
N HIS A 165 -17.90 16.57 -28.74
CA HIS A 165 -17.25 15.68 -27.80
C HIS A 165 -15.80 16.09 -27.62
N THR A 166 -15.39 16.31 -26.36
CA THR A 166 -14.01 16.64 -26.00
C THR A 166 -13.44 15.58 -25.08
N ASN A 167 -12.13 15.42 -25.16
CA ASN A 167 -11.36 14.51 -24.31
C ASN A 167 -10.25 15.29 -23.64
N SER A 168 -9.93 14.94 -22.41
CA SER A 168 -8.83 15.54 -21.66
C SER A 168 -8.15 14.50 -20.80
N ALA A 169 -6.84 14.55 -20.71
CA ALA A 169 -6.12 13.89 -19.62
C ALA A 169 -6.45 14.62 -18.31
N THR A 170 -6.54 13.87 -17.21
CA THR A 170 -6.86 14.43 -15.91
C THR A 170 -5.80 14.05 -14.86
N PHE A 171 -5.54 15.01 -13.99
CA PHE A 171 -4.84 14.78 -12.75
C PHE A 171 -5.82 14.98 -11.59
N ASN A 172 -5.90 14.00 -10.70
CA ASN A 172 -6.87 13.97 -9.63
C ASN A 172 -6.15 13.93 -8.29
N ALA A 173 -6.63 14.70 -7.33
CA ALA A 173 -6.16 14.68 -5.97
C ALA A 173 -7.34 14.94 -5.01
N GLY A 174 -7.26 14.43 -3.80
CA GLY A 174 -8.31 14.68 -2.82
C GLY A 174 -8.04 14.05 -1.48
N ILE A 175 -9.03 14.20 -0.61
CA ILE A 175 -9.00 13.67 0.75
C ILE A 175 -10.35 12.99 1.03
N ILE A 176 -10.29 11.74 1.43
CA ILE A 176 -11.44 10.97 1.92
C ILE A 176 -11.38 10.96 3.44
N ASN A 177 -12.43 11.49 4.07
CA ASN A 177 -12.69 11.32 5.49
C ASN A 177 -13.62 10.11 5.63
N ARG A 178 -13.11 9.02 6.17
CA ARG A 178 -13.81 7.75 6.28
C ARG A 178 -14.25 7.52 7.71
N PHE A 179 -15.52 7.18 7.88
CA PHE A 179 -16.15 6.86 9.16
C PHE A 179 -16.66 5.42 9.11
N ARG A 180 -16.14 4.56 9.96
CA ARG A 180 -16.57 3.17 10.04
C ARG A 180 -17.93 3.08 10.72
N LEU A 181 -18.93 2.55 10.00
CA LEU A 181 -20.28 2.28 10.54
C LEU A 181 -20.40 0.83 11.00
N SER A 182 -19.78 -0.09 10.26
CA SER A 182 -19.77 -1.51 10.59
C SER A 182 -18.53 -2.20 10.02
N ASN A 183 -18.41 -3.51 10.20
CA ASN A 183 -17.32 -4.28 9.61
C ASN A 183 -17.35 -4.31 8.08
N ALA A 184 -18.52 -4.13 7.47
CA ALA A 184 -18.67 -4.17 6.02
C ALA A 184 -18.92 -2.80 5.39
N VAL A 185 -19.33 -1.79 6.17
CA VAL A 185 -19.83 -0.52 5.63
C VAL A 185 -19.16 0.67 6.29
N ASP A 186 -18.64 1.58 5.46
CA ASP A 186 -18.11 2.87 5.88
C ASP A 186 -18.88 4.02 5.21
N LEU A 187 -18.99 5.15 5.90
CA LEU A 187 -19.43 6.43 5.36
C LEU A 187 -18.20 7.21 4.94
N ASN A 188 -18.25 7.82 3.76
CA ASN A 188 -17.16 8.66 3.25
C ASN A 188 -17.63 10.09 3.00
N LEU A 189 -16.81 11.05 3.40
CA LEU A 189 -16.89 12.43 2.95
C LEU A 189 -15.62 12.70 2.14
N GLU A 190 -15.77 12.92 0.84
CA GLU A 190 -14.66 13.13 -0.09
C GLU A 190 -14.64 14.56 -0.60
N LEU A 191 -13.47 15.20 -0.49
CA LEU A 191 -13.14 16.46 -1.13
C LEU A 191 -12.15 16.16 -2.25
N SER A 192 -12.49 16.56 -3.47
CA SER A 192 -11.71 16.26 -4.68
C SER A 192 -11.32 17.52 -5.43
N ALA A 193 -10.18 17.46 -6.08
CA ALA A 193 -9.69 18.44 -7.05
C ALA A 193 -9.26 17.69 -8.31
N THR A 194 -9.77 18.10 -9.46
CA THR A 194 -9.42 17.55 -10.76
C THR A 194 -8.87 18.65 -11.63
N GLY A 195 -7.66 18.49 -12.16
CA GLY A 195 -7.08 19.33 -13.19
C GLY A 195 -7.32 18.74 -14.56
N LEU A 196 -7.73 19.54 -15.52
CA LEU A 196 -8.01 19.19 -16.91
C LEU A 196 -7.28 20.15 -17.85
N GLU A 197 -7.15 19.76 -19.13
CA GLU A 197 -6.69 20.69 -20.16
C GLU A 197 -7.75 21.78 -20.40
N GLY A 198 -7.35 23.06 -20.55
CA GLY A 198 -8.23 24.22 -20.72
C GLY A 198 -9.10 24.23 -22.00
N LYS A 199 -9.02 23.17 -22.79
CA LYS A 199 -9.92 22.97 -23.97
C LYS A 199 -11.18 22.18 -23.59
N PHE A 200 -11.24 21.67 -22.40
CA PHE A 200 -12.33 20.75 -21.98
C PHE A 200 -13.65 21.51 -21.78
N ASP A 201 -13.61 22.76 -21.35
CA ASP A 201 -14.78 23.65 -21.24
C ASP A 201 -15.29 24.17 -22.60
N GLY A 202 -14.58 23.85 -23.69
CA GLY A 202 -14.91 24.25 -25.06
C GLY A 202 -14.47 25.66 -25.41
N GLU A 203 -13.68 26.33 -24.59
CA GLU A 203 -13.06 27.59 -24.87
C GLU A 203 -11.68 27.41 -25.53
N HIS A 204 -11.44 28.10 -26.62
CA HIS A 204 -10.16 28.12 -27.31
C HIS A 204 -9.53 29.51 -27.14
N GLY A 205 -8.40 29.60 -26.45
CA GLY A 205 -7.60 30.83 -26.38
C GLY A 205 -7.71 31.66 -25.11
N GLY A 206 -7.99 31.07 -23.97
CA GLY A 206 -7.93 31.73 -22.66
C GLY A 206 -6.50 31.99 -22.18
N LYS A 207 -6.34 32.74 -21.07
CA LYS A 207 -5.06 33.00 -20.41
C LYS A 207 -4.46 31.77 -19.70
N ARG A 208 -5.27 30.75 -19.46
CA ARG A 208 -4.89 29.53 -18.74
C ARG A 208 -5.07 28.32 -19.64
N ASP A 209 -4.06 27.47 -19.64
CA ASP A 209 -4.08 26.21 -20.40
C ASP A 209 -4.72 25.04 -19.61
N TYR A 210 -5.15 25.31 -18.38
CA TYR A 210 -5.69 24.30 -17.47
C TYR A 210 -6.95 24.80 -16.76
N ASP A 211 -7.94 23.92 -16.67
CA ASP A 211 -9.16 24.08 -15.89
C ASP A 211 -9.10 23.22 -14.63
N GLY A 212 -9.83 23.64 -13.61
CA GLY A 212 -9.94 22.93 -12.35
C GLY A 212 -11.39 22.63 -11.97
N ILE A 213 -11.67 21.44 -11.46
CA ILE A 213 -12.95 21.09 -10.85
C ILE A 213 -12.71 20.76 -9.39
N LEU A 214 -13.41 21.45 -8.51
CA LEU A 214 -13.46 21.10 -7.09
C LEU A 214 -14.79 20.43 -6.76
N GLY A 215 -14.74 19.29 -6.08
CA GLY A 215 -15.91 18.52 -5.70
C GLY A 215 -15.97 18.21 -4.21
N ALA A 216 -17.20 18.08 -3.72
CA ALA A 216 -17.50 17.55 -2.39
C ALA A 216 -18.61 16.52 -2.50
N THR A 217 -18.34 15.30 -2.05
CA THR A 217 -19.28 14.18 -2.15
C THR A 217 -19.40 13.44 -0.82
N VAL A 218 -20.60 12.90 -0.57
CA VAL A 218 -20.90 11.98 0.52
C VAL A 218 -21.22 10.64 -0.11
N GLY A 219 -20.66 9.57 0.43
CA GLY A 219 -20.84 8.25 -0.14
C GLY A 219 -20.75 7.14 0.89
N VAL A 220 -21.04 5.94 0.43
CA VAL A 220 -20.98 4.71 1.21
C VAL A 220 -20.00 3.75 0.53
N THR A 221 -19.13 3.14 1.31
CA THR A 221 -18.23 2.09 0.88
C THR A 221 -18.64 0.77 1.49
N TYR A 222 -18.78 -0.24 0.65
CA TYR A 222 -19.00 -1.62 1.05
C TYR A 222 -17.73 -2.43 0.85
N TYR A 223 -17.31 -3.15 1.89
CA TYR A 223 -16.18 -4.09 1.84
C TYR A 223 -16.69 -5.50 1.63
N PHE A 224 -16.08 -6.17 0.64
CA PHE A 224 -16.32 -7.60 0.46
C PHE A 224 -15.80 -8.40 1.66
N PRO A 225 -16.34 -9.61 1.93
CA PRO A 225 -15.87 -10.46 3.01
C PRO A 225 -14.34 -10.65 2.98
N THR A 226 -13.72 -10.74 4.17
CA THR A 226 -12.27 -10.71 4.44
C THR A 226 -11.67 -9.30 4.51
N ARG A 227 -12.41 -8.34 5.09
CA ARG A 227 -11.86 -7.04 5.44
C ARG A 227 -10.88 -7.16 6.62
N GLY A 228 -9.78 -6.47 6.52
CA GLY A 228 -8.78 -6.30 7.58
C GLY A 228 -7.48 -7.03 7.30
N PHE A 229 -6.49 -6.74 8.13
CA PHE A 229 -5.16 -7.33 8.06
C PHE A 229 -4.90 -8.09 9.34
N GLN A 230 -4.26 -9.25 9.24
CA GLN A 230 -3.88 -10.04 10.40
C GLN A 230 -2.55 -9.50 10.95
N ARG A 231 -2.46 -9.40 12.26
CA ARG A 231 -1.18 -9.14 12.93
C ARG A 231 -0.45 -10.46 13.15
N PRO A 232 0.89 -10.46 13.08
CA PRO A 232 1.64 -11.61 13.53
C PRO A 232 1.26 -11.94 14.98
N VAL A 233 1.02 -13.21 15.26
CA VAL A 233 0.85 -13.63 16.65
C VAL A 233 2.19 -13.41 17.36
N PRO A 234 2.22 -12.75 18.53
CA PRO A 234 3.45 -12.61 19.28
C PRO A 234 4.03 -14.00 19.54
N GLN A 235 5.21 -14.28 19.02
CA GLN A 235 5.92 -15.50 19.39
C GLN A 235 6.45 -15.28 20.80
N ILE A 236 5.87 -15.99 21.76
CA ILE A 236 6.42 -16.08 23.11
C ILE A 236 7.62 -17.02 23.00
N ILE A 237 8.80 -16.46 22.82
CA ILE A 237 10.04 -17.23 22.87
C ILE A 237 10.38 -17.35 24.36
N SER A 238 10.27 -18.54 24.91
CA SER A 238 10.71 -18.79 26.27
C SER A 238 12.23 -18.60 26.38
N GLU A 239 12.72 -18.12 27.50
CA GLU A 239 14.18 -18.03 27.73
C GLU A 239 14.88 -19.38 27.48
N ILE A 240 14.19 -20.48 27.74
CA ILE A 240 14.67 -21.84 27.47
C ILE A 240 14.88 -22.07 25.98
N GLU A 241 13.94 -21.66 25.11
CA GLU A 241 14.10 -21.77 23.65
C GLU A 241 15.21 -20.86 23.14
N LEU A 242 15.31 -19.65 23.70
CA LEU A 242 16.38 -18.72 23.37
C LEU A 242 17.75 -19.23 23.74
N SER A 243 17.90 -19.86 24.94
CA SER A 243 19.14 -20.49 25.36
C SER A 243 19.48 -21.71 24.50
N GLN A 244 18.50 -22.56 24.17
CA GLN A 244 18.69 -23.70 23.29
C GLN A 244 19.12 -23.27 21.87
N MET A 245 18.53 -22.21 21.31
CA MET A 245 18.98 -21.67 20.02
C MET A 245 20.41 -21.12 20.09
N ARG A 246 20.78 -20.43 21.16
CA ARG A 246 22.14 -19.95 21.37
C ARG A 246 23.12 -21.12 21.51
N ASP A 247 22.76 -22.16 22.24
CA ASP A 247 23.61 -23.35 22.38
C ASP A 247 23.78 -24.09 21.05
N GLN A 248 22.73 -24.20 20.24
CA GLN A 248 22.82 -24.76 18.90
C GLN A 248 23.69 -23.91 17.96
N MET A 249 23.56 -22.58 18.00
CA MET A 249 24.43 -21.68 17.23
C MET A 249 25.90 -21.82 17.66
N ASN A 250 26.17 -21.88 18.95
CA ASN A 250 27.54 -22.06 19.47
C ASN A 250 28.13 -23.45 19.10
N ALA A 251 27.30 -24.49 19.13
CA ALA A 251 27.72 -25.82 18.68
C ALA A 251 28.04 -25.87 17.19
N MET A 252 27.21 -25.23 16.36
CA MET A 252 27.47 -25.10 14.91
C MET A 252 28.73 -24.28 14.62
N ALA A 253 28.96 -23.19 15.36
CA ALA A 253 30.18 -22.40 15.23
C ALA A 253 31.42 -23.20 15.61
N ALA A 254 31.38 -23.98 16.72
CA ALA A 254 32.48 -24.87 17.14
C ALA A 254 32.77 -25.97 16.11
N ALA A 255 31.71 -26.58 15.56
CA ALA A 255 31.84 -27.59 14.50
C ALA A 255 32.47 -27.01 13.23
N ASN A 256 32.07 -25.79 12.80
CA ASN A 256 32.69 -25.10 11.68
C ASN A 256 34.17 -24.82 11.91
N LEU A 257 34.54 -24.40 13.11
CA LEU A 257 35.94 -24.15 13.49
C LEU A 257 36.79 -25.42 13.44
N GLN A 258 36.22 -26.55 13.92
CA GLN A 258 36.88 -27.87 13.82
C GLN A 258 37.08 -28.32 12.37
N LEU A 259 36.04 -28.13 11.51
CA LEU A 259 36.15 -28.44 10.10
C LEU A 259 37.20 -27.59 9.39
N GLN A 260 37.29 -26.31 9.72
CA GLN A 260 38.33 -25.41 9.18
C GLN A 260 39.72 -25.87 9.61
N GLN A 261 39.89 -26.27 10.87
CA GLN A 261 41.16 -26.80 11.34
C GLN A 261 41.54 -28.13 10.69
N GLN A 262 40.58 -29.03 10.47
CA GLN A 262 40.81 -30.28 9.73
C GLN A 262 41.21 -30.02 8.30
N LEU A 263 40.58 -29.05 7.65
CA LEU A 263 40.89 -28.64 6.29
C LEU A 263 42.30 -28.02 6.17
N ALA A 264 42.65 -27.18 7.14
CA ALA A 264 43.99 -26.60 7.22
C ALA A 264 45.06 -27.66 7.44
N ASN A 265 44.80 -28.65 8.31
CA ASN A 265 45.72 -29.78 8.57
C ASN A 265 45.84 -30.72 7.36
N ALA A 266 44.73 -30.92 6.60
CA ALA A 266 44.75 -31.74 5.39
C ALA A 266 45.43 -31.02 4.20
N GLN A 267 45.60 -29.72 4.27
CA GLN A 267 46.30 -28.92 3.29
C GLN A 267 47.79 -28.71 3.59
N GLN A 268 48.27 -29.19 4.76
CA GLN A 268 49.73 -29.19 5.01
C GLN A 268 50.41 -30.13 4.03
N PRO A 269 51.45 -29.68 3.33
CA PRO A 269 52.20 -30.56 2.42
C PRO A 269 52.76 -31.71 3.27
N VAL A 270 52.51 -32.93 2.82
CA VAL A 270 53.22 -34.11 3.35
C VAL A 270 54.67 -33.88 2.99
N GLU A 271 55.48 -33.64 4.01
CA GLU A 271 56.92 -33.64 3.87
C GLU A 271 57.29 -35.07 3.51
N ILE A 272 57.53 -35.29 2.20
CA ILE A 272 58.02 -36.58 1.69
C ILE A 272 59.48 -36.60 2.13
N GLU A 273 59.82 -37.39 3.16
CA GLU A 273 61.19 -37.77 3.45
C GLU A 273 61.76 -38.39 2.15
N ASP A 274 62.69 -37.70 1.52
CA ASP A 274 63.48 -38.19 0.42
C ASP A 274 64.20 -39.47 0.84
N THR A 275 63.59 -40.61 0.70
CA THR A 275 64.28 -41.88 0.60
C THR A 275 64.95 -41.89 -0.78
N GLU A 276 66.22 -41.59 -0.80
CA GLU A 276 67.15 -41.84 -1.90
C GLU A 276 67.20 -43.35 -2.22
N ASP A 277 66.19 -43.89 -2.91
CA ASP A 277 66.26 -45.22 -3.50
C ASP A 277 65.20 -45.47 -4.57
N CYS A 278 65.15 -44.62 -5.56
CA CYS A 278 64.37 -44.89 -6.80
C CYS A 278 64.91 -44.17 -8.02
N LEU A 279 66.23 -44.17 -8.17
CA LEU A 279 66.93 -43.83 -9.43
C LEU A 279 67.53 -45.06 -10.08
N LEU A 280 66.71 -45.98 -10.51
CA LEU A 280 67.16 -47.05 -11.46
C LEU A 280 65.91 -47.60 -12.19
N TYR A 281 65.50 -46.94 -13.21
CA TYR A 281 64.74 -47.53 -14.35
C TYR A 281 64.15 -46.43 -15.21
N THR A 282 65.00 -45.66 -15.95
CA THR A 282 64.61 -44.97 -17.17
C THR A 282 65.81 -44.71 -18.02
N SER A 283 66.31 -45.81 -18.59
CA SER A 283 67.10 -45.72 -19.80
C SER A 283 66.94 -47.04 -20.54
N ASP A 284 66.05 -47.06 -21.47
CA ASP A 284 66.07 -47.81 -22.71
C ASP A 284 64.66 -47.90 -23.28
N ALA A 285 64.33 -47.01 -24.14
CA ALA A 285 63.40 -47.23 -25.26
C ALA A 285 63.16 -45.89 -25.99
N ALA A 286 64.22 -45.38 -26.55
CA ALA A 286 64.15 -44.40 -27.63
C ALA A 286 65.15 -44.75 -28.65
N ASP A 287 64.88 -45.73 -29.50
CA ASP A 287 65.37 -45.78 -30.86
C ASP A 287 64.60 -46.88 -31.60
N ASP A 288 63.79 -46.46 -32.54
CA ASP A 288 63.51 -47.11 -33.84
C ASP A 288 62.37 -46.31 -34.48
N ARG A 289 62.63 -45.31 -35.30
CA ARG A 289 62.89 -45.27 -36.74
C ARG A 289 61.87 -46.10 -37.55
N ILE A 290 61.22 -45.57 -38.46
CA ILE A 290 61.55 -45.34 -39.89
C ILE A 290 60.23 -45.41 -40.69
N SER A 291 60.14 -44.55 -41.62
CA SER A 291 59.66 -44.43 -42.99
C SER A 291 58.35 -43.72 -43.13
#